data_1988c9bbf801e9e8dfac43425400da71
#
_entry.id   1988c9bbf801e9e8dfac43425400da71
#
_cell.length_a   1.000
_cell.length_b   1.000
_cell.length_c   1.000
_cell.angle_alpha   90.00
_cell.angle_beta   90.00
_cell.angle_gamma   90.00
#
_symmetry.space_group_name_H-M   'P 1'
#
loop_
_entity.id
_entity.type
_entity.pdbx_description
1 polymer ?
#
loop_
_entity_poly.entity_id
_entity_poly.type
_entity_poly.pdbx_seq_one_letter_code
_entity_poly.pdbx_strand_id
1 'polypeptide(L)'
;PADSRLPLVLIDAGHGGHDPGAISPHGGMREKDITLSIARSIRDELVKSGRIRVALTRDTDRFLVLQDRYGIARKMKADLFISIHADSAENQTARGGSVYTLSEVASDREAQRLASRENKSDIINGVNLGGTNAEVSSILIDLTQRETMNVSANFAKLLMREAKPNLTLRGTAHRFASFIVLKAPDTPSVLFETGYLSNAEDAAFLSSGSGQRKVGQSVSSAVQAHFAKRLAKR
;
A
#
# COMPACT_ATOMS: atom_id res chain seq x y z
N PRO A 1 2.27 16.54 22.69
CA PRO A 1 2.22 15.09 22.51
C PRO A 1 1.00 14.73 21.68
N ALA A 2 1.20 13.95 20.60
CA ALA A 2 0.08 13.48 19.80
C ALA A 2 -0.87 12.64 20.67
N ASP A 3 -2.17 12.89 20.61
CA ASP A 3 -3.15 12.12 21.38
C ASP A 3 -3.09 10.64 20.98
N SER A 4 -2.56 9.78 21.86
CA SER A 4 -2.37 8.35 21.61
C SER A 4 -3.68 7.60 21.32
N ARG A 5 -4.83 8.20 21.56
CA ARG A 5 -6.15 7.65 21.25
C ARG A 5 -6.53 7.82 19.78
N LEU A 6 -5.87 8.73 19.04
CA LEU A 6 -6.11 8.89 17.60
C LEU A 6 -5.65 7.67 16.82
N PRO A 7 -6.39 7.25 15.77
CA PRO A 7 -5.96 6.16 14.90
C PRO A 7 -4.57 6.42 14.31
N LEU A 8 -3.76 5.38 14.24
CA LEU A 8 -2.44 5.41 13.61
C LEU A 8 -2.49 4.71 12.27
N VAL A 9 -2.15 5.42 11.21
CA VAL A 9 -1.98 4.87 9.87
C VAL A 9 -0.50 4.82 9.53
N LEU A 10 -0.02 3.66 9.13
CA LEU A 10 1.32 3.49 8.60
C LEU A 10 1.27 3.46 7.07
N ILE A 11 1.98 4.37 6.44
CA ILE A 11 2.15 4.42 4.99
C ILE A 11 3.50 3.81 4.64
N ASP A 12 3.48 2.82 3.79
CA ASP A 12 4.67 2.17 3.26
C ASP A 12 4.94 2.66 1.84
N ALA A 13 6.09 3.25 1.61
CA ALA A 13 6.55 3.57 0.27
C ALA A 13 7.29 2.35 -0.30
N GLY A 14 6.71 1.69 -1.29
CA GLY A 14 7.29 0.51 -1.93
C GLY A 14 8.72 0.76 -2.43
N HIS A 15 9.53 -0.30 -2.50
CA HIS A 15 10.91 -0.26 -2.98
C HIS A 15 11.84 0.63 -2.12
N GLY A 16 12.95 1.08 -2.68
CA GLY A 16 13.90 2.00 -2.03
C GLY A 16 15.34 1.50 -2.04
N GLY A 17 16.30 2.41 -1.87
CA GLY A 17 17.72 2.11 -1.91
C GLY A 17 18.15 1.54 -3.26
N HIS A 18 18.73 0.33 -3.25
CA HIS A 18 19.17 -0.38 -4.46
C HIS A 18 18.01 -1.05 -5.25
N ASP A 19 16.81 -1.15 -4.68
CA ASP A 19 15.62 -1.61 -5.38
C ASP A 19 14.88 -0.42 -6.01
N PRO A 20 15.00 -0.20 -7.34
CA PRO A 20 14.35 0.92 -8.01
C PRO A 20 12.85 0.72 -8.20
N GLY A 21 12.32 -0.53 -8.06
CA GLY A 21 11.02 -0.91 -8.56
C GLY A 21 10.94 -0.83 -10.08
N ALA A 22 9.76 -0.58 -10.62
CA ALA A 22 9.57 -0.34 -12.04
C ALA A 22 10.30 0.92 -12.51
N ILE A 23 10.83 0.88 -13.74
CA ILE A 23 11.45 2.04 -14.40
C ILE A 23 10.58 2.43 -15.59
N SER A 24 10.08 3.65 -15.58
CA SER A 24 9.25 4.16 -16.65
C SER A 24 10.02 4.28 -17.96
N PRO A 25 9.49 3.77 -19.09
CA PRO A 25 10.02 4.08 -20.42
C PRO A 25 9.83 5.55 -20.80
N HIS A 26 8.99 6.28 -20.06
CA HIS A 26 8.68 7.69 -20.26
C HIS A 26 9.52 8.56 -19.31
N GLY A 27 10.80 8.75 -19.65
CA GLY A 27 11.71 9.63 -18.90
C GLY A 27 12.50 8.95 -17.79
N GLY A 28 12.49 7.63 -17.68
CA GLY A 28 13.36 6.87 -16.76
C GLY A 28 13.03 7.03 -15.27
N MET A 29 11.81 7.50 -14.94
CA MET A 29 11.36 7.64 -13.55
C MET A 29 11.34 6.29 -12.85
N ARG A 30 11.84 6.23 -11.64
CA ARG A 30 11.89 5.01 -10.82
C ARG A 30 10.71 4.97 -9.87
N GLU A 31 10.11 3.83 -9.74
CA GLU A 31 8.97 3.61 -8.84
C GLU A 31 9.28 4.04 -7.41
N LYS A 32 10.45 3.69 -6.88
CA LYS A 32 10.87 4.06 -5.51
C LYS A 32 10.79 5.55 -5.21
N ASP A 33 11.06 6.41 -6.19
CA ASP A 33 11.03 7.87 -6.03
C ASP A 33 9.58 8.38 -6.06
N ILE A 34 8.77 7.81 -6.94
CA ILE A 34 7.34 8.13 -7.07
C ILE A 34 6.57 7.70 -5.82
N THR A 35 6.78 6.47 -5.35
CA THR A 35 6.11 5.94 -4.16
C THR A 35 6.46 6.74 -2.91
N LEU A 36 7.72 7.16 -2.76
CA LEU A 36 8.15 8.00 -1.65
C LEU A 36 7.48 9.38 -1.68
N SER A 37 7.41 10.00 -2.87
CA SER A 37 6.75 11.29 -3.04
C SER A 37 5.26 11.23 -2.76
N ILE A 38 4.58 10.18 -3.23
CA ILE A 38 3.17 9.92 -2.95
C ILE A 38 2.94 9.65 -1.47
N ALA A 39 3.77 8.80 -0.83
CA ALA A 39 3.66 8.51 0.60
C ALA A 39 3.77 9.77 1.47
N ARG A 40 4.69 10.67 1.12
CA ARG A 40 4.81 12.00 1.78
C ARG A 40 3.57 12.86 1.55
N SER A 41 3.03 12.88 0.33
CA SER A 41 1.80 13.63 0.02
C SER A 41 0.60 13.08 0.81
N ILE A 42 0.47 11.76 0.95
CA ILE A 42 -0.57 11.11 1.77
C ILE A 42 -0.42 11.51 3.23
N ARG A 43 0.81 11.44 3.78
CA ARG A 43 1.11 11.88 5.14
C ARG A 43 0.66 13.32 5.37
N ASP A 44 1.04 14.21 4.47
CA ASP A 44 0.76 15.64 4.61
C ASP A 44 -0.75 15.92 4.58
N GLU A 45 -1.52 15.24 3.70
CA GLU A 45 -2.98 15.37 3.66
C GLU A 45 -3.66 14.78 4.90
N LEU A 46 -3.18 13.66 5.44
CA LEU A 46 -3.71 13.08 6.66
C LEU A 46 -3.44 13.94 7.89
N VAL A 47 -2.23 14.47 8.01
CA VAL A 47 -1.83 15.35 9.14
C VAL A 47 -2.66 16.62 9.18
N LYS A 48 -3.03 17.21 8.04
CA LYS A 48 -3.89 18.39 7.96
C LYS A 48 -5.24 18.21 8.68
N SER A 49 -5.74 16.99 8.74
CA SER A 49 -7.01 16.70 9.42
C SER A 49 -6.95 16.87 10.95
N GLY A 50 -5.77 16.78 11.54
CA GLY A 50 -5.56 16.77 12.99
C GLY A 50 -6.18 15.57 13.73
N ARG A 51 -6.76 14.60 12.99
CA ARG A 51 -7.55 13.48 13.53
C ARG A 51 -6.89 12.12 13.41
N ILE A 52 -5.80 12.04 12.67
CA ILE A 52 -5.08 10.81 12.35
C ILE A 52 -3.61 11.00 12.68
N ARG A 53 -3.03 10.02 13.37
CA ARG A 53 -1.57 9.90 13.49
C ARG A 53 -1.04 9.16 12.27
N VAL A 54 0.08 9.60 11.73
CA VAL A 54 0.69 9.01 10.54
C VAL A 54 2.14 8.71 10.80
N ALA A 55 2.60 7.57 10.33
CA ALA A 55 4.02 7.24 10.24
C ALA A 55 4.32 6.70 8.83
N LEU A 56 5.58 6.79 8.42
CA LEU A 56 6.09 6.23 7.18
C LEU A 56 7.05 5.09 7.53
N THR A 57 7.08 4.01 6.73
CA THR A 57 8.10 2.95 6.87
C THR A 57 9.47 3.47 6.52
N ARG A 58 9.57 4.34 5.52
CA ARG A 58 10.75 5.08 5.13
C ARG A 58 10.40 6.52 4.74
N ASP A 59 11.26 7.44 5.08
CA ASP A 59 11.17 8.86 4.70
C ASP A 59 12.39 9.31 3.88
N THR A 60 13.25 8.36 3.55
CA THR A 60 14.43 8.55 2.71
C THR A 60 14.53 7.43 1.68
N ASP A 61 15.47 7.55 0.74
CA ASP A 61 15.76 6.49 -0.23
C ASP A 61 16.59 5.37 0.43
N ARG A 62 15.93 4.51 1.21
CA ARG A 62 16.52 3.31 1.83
C ARG A 62 15.70 2.08 1.48
N PHE A 63 16.38 0.95 1.37
CA PHE A 63 15.73 -0.35 1.22
C PHE A 63 15.23 -0.87 2.56
N LEU A 64 14.06 -1.52 2.55
CA LEU A 64 13.51 -2.28 3.66
C LEU A 64 13.00 -3.62 3.12
N VAL A 65 13.36 -4.72 3.76
CA VAL A 65 12.79 -6.04 3.45
C VAL A 65 11.30 -6.05 3.74
N LEU A 66 10.54 -6.87 3.01
CA LEU A 66 9.08 -6.90 3.11
C LEU A 66 8.58 -7.21 4.53
N GLN A 67 9.29 -8.09 5.24
CA GLN A 67 8.98 -8.44 6.63
C GLN A 67 9.11 -7.26 7.58
N ASP A 68 10.14 -6.42 7.40
CA ASP A 68 10.34 -5.25 8.25
C ASP A 68 9.23 -4.22 8.05
N ARG A 69 8.70 -4.07 6.81
CA ARG A 69 7.63 -3.10 6.49
C ARG A 69 6.39 -3.36 7.33
N TYR A 70 5.82 -4.57 7.29
CA TYR A 70 4.67 -4.90 8.13
C TYR A 70 5.05 -5.11 9.61
N GLY A 71 6.29 -5.49 9.88
CA GLY A 71 6.83 -5.58 11.24
C GLY A 71 6.83 -4.23 11.95
N ILE A 72 7.18 -3.13 11.24
CA ILE A 72 7.05 -1.76 11.77
C ILE A 72 5.59 -1.46 12.12
N ALA A 73 4.63 -1.80 11.24
CA ALA A 73 3.21 -1.58 11.49
C ALA A 73 2.75 -2.26 12.77
N ARG A 74 3.11 -3.52 12.96
CA ARG A 74 2.80 -4.31 14.16
C ARG A 74 3.45 -3.74 15.42
N LYS A 75 4.76 -3.42 15.35
CA LYS A 75 5.51 -2.83 16.47
C LYS A 75 4.91 -1.49 16.93
N MET A 76 4.45 -0.68 15.99
CA MET A 76 3.81 0.59 16.27
C MET A 76 2.32 0.45 16.64
N LYS A 77 1.76 -0.76 16.56
CA LYS A 77 0.32 -1.02 16.73
C LYS A 77 -0.51 -0.12 15.82
N ALA A 78 -0.16 -0.10 14.53
CA ALA A 78 -0.89 0.67 13.53
C ALA A 78 -2.30 0.10 13.38
N ASP A 79 -3.28 0.99 13.27
CA ASP A 79 -4.68 0.63 13.05
C ASP A 79 -4.97 0.31 11.58
N LEU A 80 -4.07 0.75 10.68
CA LEU A 80 -4.15 0.49 9.23
C LEU A 80 -2.76 0.62 8.60
N PHE A 81 -2.44 -0.29 7.68
CA PHE A 81 -1.23 -0.27 6.87
C PHE A 81 -1.58 -0.11 5.39
N ILE A 82 -0.93 0.83 4.70
CA ILE A 82 -1.16 1.09 3.28
C ILE A 82 0.19 1.10 2.57
N SER A 83 0.45 0.08 1.74
CA SER A 83 1.64 0.02 0.88
C SER A 83 1.34 0.67 -0.47
N ILE A 84 2.19 1.60 -0.89
CA ILE A 84 2.03 2.43 -2.09
C ILE A 84 2.99 1.94 -3.17
N HIS A 85 2.45 1.66 -4.34
CA HIS A 85 3.15 1.19 -5.52
C HIS A 85 2.73 1.93 -6.79
N ALA A 86 3.53 1.84 -7.84
CA ALA A 86 3.30 2.42 -9.16
C ALA A 86 4.03 1.60 -10.22
N ASP A 87 3.61 0.38 -10.39
CA ASP A 87 4.30 -0.65 -11.16
C ASP A 87 4.30 -0.42 -12.69
N SER A 88 4.82 -1.36 -13.41
CA SER A 88 4.78 -1.44 -14.89
C SER A 88 4.00 -2.66 -15.34
N ALA A 89 3.07 -2.46 -16.27
CA ALA A 89 2.37 -3.54 -16.95
C ALA A 89 3.10 -3.91 -18.26
N GLU A 90 3.08 -5.19 -18.64
CA GLU A 90 3.58 -5.64 -19.96
C GLU A 90 2.83 -4.94 -21.11
N ASN A 91 1.51 -4.74 -20.93
CA ASN A 91 0.70 -3.95 -21.84
C ASN A 91 0.80 -2.47 -21.50
N GLN A 92 1.49 -1.69 -22.31
CA GLN A 92 1.66 -0.24 -22.12
C GLN A 92 0.36 0.56 -22.23
N THR A 93 -0.72 -0.02 -22.76
CA THR A 93 -2.04 0.61 -22.77
C THR A 93 -2.80 0.41 -21.45
N ALA A 94 -2.34 -0.51 -20.60
CA ALA A 94 -2.91 -0.69 -19.27
C ALA A 94 -2.66 0.57 -18.43
N ARG A 95 -3.73 1.09 -17.80
CA ARG A 95 -3.69 2.30 -16.98
C ARG A 95 -4.66 2.26 -15.82
N GLY A 96 -4.43 3.11 -14.89
CA GLY A 96 -5.32 3.34 -13.74
C GLY A 96 -4.97 2.49 -12.51
N GLY A 97 -5.39 3.01 -11.36
CA GLY A 97 -5.07 2.42 -10.06
C GLY A 97 -5.90 1.17 -9.74
N SER A 98 -5.35 0.35 -8.86
CA SER A 98 -6.00 -0.84 -8.28
C SER A 98 -5.61 -0.99 -6.82
N VAL A 99 -6.52 -1.54 -6.01
CA VAL A 99 -6.25 -1.86 -4.60
C VAL A 99 -6.22 -3.36 -4.42
N TYR A 100 -5.17 -3.85 -3.79
CA TYR A 100 -4.97 -5.27 -3.51
C TYR A 100 -5.10 -5.57 -2.01
N THR A 101 -5.74 -6.69 -1.71
CA THR A 101 -5.81 -7.26 -0.37
C THR A 101 -5.17 -8.66 -0.36
N LEU A 102 -4.77 -9.12 0.83
CA LEU A 102 -4.16 -10.43 1.00
C LEU A 102 -5.16 -11.54 0.70
N SER A 103 -4.72 -12.55 -0.05
CA SER A 103 -5.40 -13.83 -0.24
C SER A 103 -4.37 -14.88 -0.64
N GLU A 104 -4.58 -16.13 -0.27
CA GLU A 104 -3.75 -17.25 -0.72
C GLU A 104 -3.92 -17.51 -2.22
N VAL A 105 -5.14 -17.29 -2.73
CA VAL A 105 -5.47 -17.47 -4.15
C VAL A 105 -5.61 -16.10 -4.80
N ALA A 106 -4.92 -15.91 -5.91
CA ALA A 106 -5.00 -14.65 -6.66
C ALA A 106 -6.33 -14.53 -7.41
N SER A 107 -6.85 -13.29 -7.51
CA SER A 107 -8.09 -12.98 -8.23
C SER A 107 -7.99 -13.26 -9.73
N ASP A 108 -6.80 -13.08 -10.28
CA ASP A 108 -6.50 -13.28 -11.71
C ASP A 108 -4.99 -13.41 -11.93
N ARG A 109 -4.61 -13.73 -13.18
CA ARG A 109 -3.19 -13.96 -13.56
C ARG A 109 -2.33 -12.71 -13.38
N GLU A 110 -2.88 -11.53 -13.61
CA GLU A 110 -2.15 -10.28 -13.47
C GLU A 110 -1.84 -10.01 -11.99
N ALA A 111 -2.82 -10.19 -11.08
CA ALA A 111 -2.62 -10.10 -9.64
C ALA A 111 -1.58 -11.11 -9.14
N GLN A 112 -1.60 -12.34 -9.67
CA GLN A 112 -0.58 -13.35 -9.35
C GLN A 112 0.82 -12.95 -9.80
N ARG A 113 0.97 -12.41 -11.02
CA ARG A 113 2.26 -11.94 -11.55
C ARG A 113 2.79 -10.76 -10.76
N LEU A 114 1.92 -9.78 -10.43
CA LEU A 114 2.28 -8.65 -9.61
C LEU A 114 2.80 -9.12 -8.25
N ALA A 115 2.03 -9.93 -7.52
CA ALA A 115 2.46 -10.45 -6.22
C ALA A 115 3.78 -11.22 -6.31
N SER A 116 3.97 -12.03 -7.36
CA SER A 116 5.22 -12.76 -7.57
C SER A 116 6.41 -11.83 -7.81
N ARG A 117 6.22 -10.69 -8.47
CA ARG A 117 7.26 -9.70 -8.72
C ARG A 117 7.61 -8.94 -7.45
N GLU A 118 6.60 -8.40 -6.75
CA GLU A 118 6.78 -7.68 -5.50
C GLU A 118 7.45 -8.55 -4.43
N ASN A 119 7.05 -9.81 -4.30
CA ASN A 119 7.63 -10.75 -3.35
C ASN A 119 9.11 -11.09 -3.64
N LYS A 120 9.60 -10.85 -4.85
CA LYS A 120 11.01 -11.09 -5.24
C LYS A 120 11.96 -9.97 -4.82
N SER A 121 11.45 -8.83 -4.39
CA SER A 121 12.30 -7.70 -3.98
C SER A 121 13.30 -8.08 -2.88
N ASP A 122 12.94 -8.98 -1.96
CA ASP A 122 13.82 -9.49 -0.92
C ASP A 122 14.89 -10.45 -1.45
N ILE A 123 14.57 -11.23 -2.50
CA ILE A 123 15.50 -12.23 -3.08
C ILE A 123 16.68 -11.54 -3.78
N ILE A 124 16.44 -10.41 -4.43
CA ILE A 124 17.47 -9.59 -5.10
C ILE A 124 18.55 -9.16 -4.10
N ASN A 125 18.24 -9.16 -2.81
CA ASN A 125 19.12 -8.76 -1.72
C ASN A 125 19.78 -9.91 -0.97
N GLY A 126 19.67 -11.14 -1.47
CA GLY A 126 20.28 -12.31 -0.83
C GLY A 126 19.60 -12.73 0.48
N VAL A 127 18.41 -12.21 0.76
CA VAL A 127 17.59 -12.64 1.90
C VAL A 127 16.98 -13.99 1.55
N ASN A 128 17.50 -15.05 2.18
CA ASN A 128 16.96 -16.40 2.02
C ASN A 128 15.64 -16.49 2.81
N LEU A 129 14.50 -16.50 2.12
CA LEU A 129 13.18 -16.68 2.71
C LEU A 129 12.91 -18.13 3.17
N GLY A 130 13.91 -19.00 3.14
CA GLY A 130 13.89 -20.38 3.59
C GLY A 130 13.99 -20.48 5.10
N GLY A 131 12.88 -20.65 5.79
CA GLY A 131 12.80 -21.22 7.12
C GLY A 131 12.58 -20.26 8.26
N THR A 132 11.33 -20.00 8.58
CA THR A 132 10.92 -19.83 9.96
C THR A 132 9.82 -20.83 10.27
N ASN A 133 10.22 -21.91 10.92
CA ASN A 133 9.31 -22.78 11.65
C ASN A 133 8.69 -21.95 12.79
N ALA A 134 7.40 -21.73 12.75
CA ALA A 134 6.64 -21.35 13.91
C ALA A 134 5.29 -22.06 13.84
N GLU A 135 5.26 -23.28 14.32
CA GLU A 135 4.05 -23.88 14.85
C GLU A 135 3.69 -23.12 16.12
N VAL A 136 2.83 -22.11 16.00
CA VAL A 136 2.21 -21.50 17.17
C VAL A 136 0.77 -21.17 16.86
N SER A 137 -0.13 -21.94 17.51
CA SER A 137 -1.53 -21.58 17.74
C SER A 137 -2.33 -21.16 16.50
N SER A 138 -2.43 -22.07 15.52
CA SER A 138 -2.99 -21.81 14.19
C SER A 138 -4.42 -21.27 14.17
N ILE A 139 -5.29 -21.65 15.13
CA ILE A 139 -6.72 -21.31 15.11
C ILE A 139 -6.98 -19.84 15.49
N LEU A 140 -6.33 -19.33 16.54
CA LEU A 140 -6.51 -17.92 16.97
C LEU A 140 -5.89 -16.94 15.97
N ILE A 141 -4.73 -17.28 15.41
CA ILE A 141 -4.10 -16.50 14.35
C ILE A 141 -5.00 -16.46 13.12
N ASP A 142 -5.61 -17.58 12.74
CA ASP A 142 -6.49 -17.71 11.58
C ASP A 142 -7.76 -16.84 11.72
N LEU A 143 -8.38 -16.81 12.89
CA LEU A 143 -9.56 -15.97 13.17
C LEU A 143 -9.22 -14.47 13.14
N THR A 144 -8.13 -14.07 13.79
CA THR A 144 -7.66 -12.69 13.79
C THR A 144 -7.30 -12.24 12.37
N GLN A 145 -6.64 -13.10 11.61
CA GLN A 145 -6.28 -12.81 10.23
C GLN A 145 -7.52 -12.66 9.33
N ARG A 146 -8.56 -13.49 9.50
CA ARG A 146 -9.82 -13.35 8.75
C ARG A 146 -10.53 -12.04 9.05
N GLU A 147 -10.60 -11.63 10.32
CA GLU A 147 -11.16 -10.32 10.68
C GLU A 147 -10.38 -9.18 10.04
N THR A 148 -9.06 -9.23 10.13
CA THR A 148 -8.14 -8.26 9.52
C THR A 148 -8.32 -8.19 8.00
N MET A 149 -8.45 -9.32 7.32
CA MET A 149 -8.73 -9.38 5.87
C MET A 149 -10.08 -8.76 5.51
N ASN A 150 -11.13 -8.98 6.31
CA ASN A 150 -12.43 -8.36 6.10
C ASN A 150 -12.38 -6.83 6.25
N VAL A 151 -11.68 -6.34 7.27
CA VAL A 151 -11.45 -4.90 7.46
C VAL A 151 -10.67 -4.33 6.29
N SER A 152 -9.63 -5.02 5.82
CA SER A 152 -8.83 -4.63 4.65
C SER A 152 -9.68 -4.54 3.38
N ALA A 153 -10.54 -5.52 3.11
CA ALA A 153 -11.42 -5.53 1.95
C ALA A 153 -12.46 -4.38 2.01
N ASN A 154 -12.98 -4.07 3.19
CA ASN A 154 -13.88 -2.94 3.38
C ASN A 154 -13.15 -1.60 3.16
N PHE A 155 -11.93 -1.46 3.65
CA PHE A 155 -11.11 -0.28 3.39
C PHE A 155 -10.76 -0.15 1.91
N ALA A 156 -10.42 -1.23 1.21
CA ALA A 156 -10.16 -1.22 -0.23
C ALA A 156 -11.35 -0.66 -1.02
N LYS A 157 -12.58 -1.05 -0.67
CA LYS A 157 -13.82 -0.51 -1.28
C LYS A 157 -13.98 1.00 -1.02
N LEU A 158 -13.69 1.45 0.20
CA LEU A 158 -13.70 2.88 0.55
C LEU A 158 -12.65 3.64 -0.26
N LEU A 159 -11.42 3.13 -0.32
CA LEU A 159 -10.34 3.77 -1.06
C LEU A 159 -10.68 3.93 -2.54
N MET A 160 -11.22 2.90 -3.18
CA MET A 160 -11.65 3.00 -4.58
C MET A 160 -12.77 4.02 -4.76
N ARG A 161 -13.74 4.08 -3.86
CA ARG A 161 -14.82 5.07 -3.91
C ARG A 161 -14.27 6.50 -3.85
N GLU A 162 -13.39 6.77 -2.90
CA GLU A 162 -12.82 8.10 -2.69
C GLU A 162 -11.78 8.47 -3.76
N ALA A 163 -11.13 7.47 -4.38
CA ALA A 163 -10.16 7.71 -5.44
C ALA A 163 -10.82 8.02 -6.79
N LYS A 164 -12.01 7.46 -7.06
CA LYS A 164 -12.70 7.57 -8.36
C LYS A 164 -12.85 9.00 -8.90
N PRO A 165 -13.11 10.04 -8.09
CA PRO A 165 -13.19 11.42 -8.61
C PRO A 165 -11.84 12.01 -9.04
N ASN A 166 -10.74 11.49 -8.54
CA ASN A 166 -9.40 12.07 -8.66
C ASN A 166 -8.45 11.26 -9.55
N LEU A 167 -8.67 9.94 -9.65
CA LEU A 167 -7.80 9.00 -10.36
C LEU A 167 -8.60 8.17 -11.34
N THR A 168 -7.96 7.81 -12.45
CA THR A 168 -8.43 6.70 -13.28
C THR A 168 -8.24 5.42 -12.49
N LEU A 169 -9.29 4.61 -12.39
CA LEU A 169 -9.24 3.27 -11.79
C LEU A 169 -9.46 2.21 -12.87
N ARG A 170 -8.88 1.05 -12.66
CA ARG A 170 -9.13 -0.11 -13.53
C ARG A 170 -10.58 -0.62 -13.38
N GLY A 171 -11.11 -1.27 -14.42
CA GLY A 171 -12.47 -1.81 -14.40
C GLY A 171 -12.72 -2.77 -13.23
N THR A 172 -11.76 -3.66 -12.92
CA THR A 172 -11.75 -4.45 -11.69
C THR A 172 -10.64 -3.91 -10.79
N ALA A 173 -10.97 -2.88 -10.02
CA ALA A 173 -9.99 -2.14 -9.23
C ALA A 173 -9.67 -2.81 -7.87
N HIS A 174 -10.59 -3.61 -7.28
CA HIS A 174 -10.26 -4.42 -6.10
C HIS A 174 -9.87 -5.82 -6.53
N ARG A 175 -8.65 -6.20 -6.18
CA ARG A 175 -8.03 -7.48 -6.50
C ARG A 175 -7.40 -8.08 -5.25
N PHE A 176 -6.97 -9.32 -5.33
CA PHE A 176 -6.31 -10.01 -4.21
C PHE A 176 -5.27 -10.99 -4.70
N ALA A 177 -4.21 -11.17 -3.92
CA ALA A 177 -3.15 -12.14 -4.12
C ALA A 177 -2.29 -12.31 -2.86
N SER A 178 -1.32 -13.22 -2.90
CA SER A 178 -0.43 -13.51 -1.77
C SER A 178 0.76 -12.55 -1.72
N PHE A 179 0.53 -11.31 -1.30
CA PHE A 179 1.57 -10.31 -1.08
C PHE A 179 2.21 -10.50 0.30
N ILE A 180 3.54 -10.69 0.35
CA ILE A 180 4.28 -10.84 1.61
C ILE A 180 4.14 -9.59 2.47
N VAL A 181 4.18 -8.40 1.88
CA VAL A 181 4.09 -7.12 2.60
C VAL A 181 2.75 -6.94 3.34
N LEU A 182 1.70 -7.68 2.97
CA LEU A 182 0.38 -7.63 3.60
C LEU A 182 0.13 -8.73 4.64
N LYS A 183 1.16 -9.50 5.01
CA LYS A 183 1.01 -10.68 5.89
C LYS A 183 0.95 -10.38 7.39
N ALA A 184 0.78 -9.13 7.82
CA ALA A 184 0.51 -8.81 9.22
C ALA A 184 -0.82 -9.44 9.67
N PRO A 185 -0.84 -10.40 10.63
CA PRO A 185 -2.07 -11.09 10.99
C PRO A 185 -3.04 -10.20 11.79
N ASP A 186 -2.53 -9.17 12.44
CA ASP A 186 -3.20 -8.31 13.40
C ASP A 186 -3.32 -6.84 12.96
N THR A 187 -2.95 -6.53 11.72
CA THR A 187 -3.00 -5.17 11.18
C THR A 187 -3.72 -5.17 9.82
N PRO A 188 -4.90 -4.54 9.71
CA PRO A 188 -5.56 -4.37 8.41
C PRO A 188 -4.63 -3.70 7.40
N SER A 189 -4.52 -4.30 6.21
CA SER A 189 -3.48 -3.95 5.25
C SER A 189 -4.00 -3.96 3.82
N VAL A 190 -3.60 -2.97 3.02
CA VAL A 190 -3.84 -2.92 1.57
C VAL A 190 -2.57 -2.50 0.84
N LEU A 191 -2.43 -2.96 -0.41
CA LEU A 191 -1.46 -2.44 -1.36
C LEU A 191 -2.23 -1.64 -2.42
N PHE A 192 -1.82 -0.39 -2.60
CA PHE A 192 -2.44 0.52 -3.56
C PHE A 192 -1.48 0.77 -4.73
N GLU A 193 -1.77 0.12 -5.86
CA GLU A 193 -1.22 0.51 -7.16
C GLU A 193 -1.88 1.81 -7.60
N THR A 194 -1.14 2.88 -7.61
CA THR A 194 -1.68 4.22 -7.92
C THR A 194 -1.85 4.47 -9.41
N GLY A 195 -1.24 3.65 -10.24
CA GLY A 195 -1.23 3.67 -11.70
C GLY A 195 -0.01 2.93 -12.23
N TYR A 196 0.22 2.95 -13.53
CA TYR A 196 1.33 2.24 -14.18
C TYR A 196 2.35 3.21 -14.78
N LEU A 197 3.62 3.09 -14.38
CA LEU A 197 4.72 3.88 -14.95
C LEU A 197 5.04 3.51 -16.41
N SER A 198 4.55 2.37 -16.88
CA SER A 198 4.61 1.97 -18.30
C SER A 198 3.61 2.73 -19.18
N ASN A 199 2.58 3.36 -18.61
CA ASN A 199 1.62 4.17 -19.31
C ASN A 199 1.99 5.66 -19.23
N ALA A 200 2.04 6.35 -20.37
CA ALA A 200 2.49 7.73 -20.43
C ALA A 200 1.60 8.71 -19.62
N GLU A 201 0.28 8.50 -19.61
CA GLU A 201 -0.64 9.39 -18.89
C GLU A 201 -0.56 9.17 -17.39
N ASP A 202 -0.48 7.90 -16.93
CA ASP A 202 -0.29 7.56 -15.53
C ASP A 202 1.07 8.07 -15.04
N ALA A 203 2.14 7.85 -15.80
CA ALA A 203 3.49 8.32 -15.48
C ALA A 203 3.53 9.84 -15.31
N ALA A 204 2.94 10.59 -16.26
CA ALA A 204 2.83 12.04 -16.18
C ALA A 204 1.99 12.51 -14.98
N PHE A 205 0.89 11.83 -14.70
CA PHE A 205 0.04 12.14 -13.55
C PHE A 205 0.78 11.90 -12.22
N LEU A 206 1.38 10.72 -12.05
CA LEU A 206 2.02 10.30 -10.79
C LEU A 206 3.32 11.07 -10.50
N SER A 207 4.02 11.57 -11.53
CA SER A 207 5.19 12.43 -11.37
C SER A 207 4.85 13.88 -11.07
N SER A 208 3.60 14.30 -11.32
CA SER A 208 3.17 15.67 -11.08
C SER A 208 2.79 15.91 -9.61
N GLY A 209 3.17 17.07 -9.06
CA GLY A 209 2.74 17.46 -7.72
C GLY A 209 1.22 17.55 -7.55
N SER A 210 0.48 17.84 -8.64
CA SER A 210 -0.99 17.84 -8.65
C SER A 210 -1.53 16.41 -8.52
N GLY A 211 -1.00 15.45 -9.29
CA GLY A 211 -1.41 14.06 -9.25
C GLY A 211 -1.12 13.44 -7.87
N GLN A 212 0.07 13.67 -7.33
CA GLN A 212 0.45 13.20 -5.99
C GLN A 212 -0.48 13.74 -4.91
N ARG A 213 -0.85 15.03 -4.96
CA ARG A 213 -1.84 15.59 -4.03
C ARG A 213 -3.23 14.96 -4.19
N LYS A 214 -3.68 14.68 -5.41
CA LYS A 214 -4.96 14.00 -5.65
C LYS A 214 -4.97 12.58 -5.08
N VAL A 215 -3.87 11.84 -5.21
CA VAL A 215 -3.70 10.54 -4.53
C VAL A 215 -3.77 10.73 -3.02
N GLY A 216 -3.03 11.69 -2.47
CA GLY A 216 -3.03 12.01 -1.04
C GLY A 216 -4.43 12.33 -0.49
N GLN A 217 -5.17 13.19 -1.18
CA GLN A 217 -6.55 13.55 -0.84
C GLN A 217 -7.48 12.34 -0.86
N SER A 218 -7.38 11.49 -1.88
CA SER A 218 -8.19 10.28 -1.99
C SER A 218 -7.96 9.32 -0.83
N VAL A 219 -6.70 9.06 -0.48
CA VAL A 219 -6.34 8.22 0.64
C VAL A 219 -6.79 8.86 1.96
N SER A 220 -6.59 10.17 2.12
CA SER A 220 -7.03 10.89 3.33
C SER A 220 -8.54 10.80 3.53
N SER A 221 -9.34 11.00 2.48
CA SER A 221 -10.80 10.86 2.53
C SER A 221 -11.22 9.44 2.90
N ALA A 222 -10.59 8.44 2.31
CA ALA A 222 -10.88 7.03 2.61
C ALA A 222 -10.55 6.66 4.06
N VAL A 223 -9.40 7.10 4.57
CA VAL A 223 -8.97 6.88 5.96
C VAL A 223 -9.93 7.55 6.94
N GLN A 224 -10.31 8.80 6.69
CA GLN A 224 -11.26 9.52 7.54
C GLN A 224 -12.64 8.85 7.54
N ALA A 225 -13.13 8.38 6.39
CA ALA A 225 -14.37 7.63 6.28
C ALA A 225 -14.28 6.28 7.02
N HIS A 226 -13.15 5.58 6.92
CA HIS A 226 -12.90 4.32 7.61
C HIS A 226 -12.99 4.46 9.12
N PHE A 227 -12.37 5.51 9.67
CA PHE A 227 -12.36 5.76 11.11
C PHE A 227 -13.51 6.66 11.59
N ALA A 228 -14.46 7.04 10.74
CA ALA A 228 -15.51 8.00 11.06
C ALA A 228 -16.26 7.68 12.36
N LYS A 229 -16.65 6.41 12.57
CA LYS A 229 -17.34 5.98 13.81
C LYS A 229 -16.48 6.13 15.06
N ARG A 230 -15.15 5.89 14.96
CA ARG A 230 -14.19 6.04 16.06
C ARG A 230 -13.94 7.52 16.36
N LEU A 231 -13.91 8.34 15.31
CA LEU A 231 -13.68 9.79 15.43
C LEU A 231 -14.92 10.55 15.92
N ALA A 232 -16.14 10.06 15.63
CA ALA A 232 -17.39 10.69 16.06
C ALA A 232 -17.70 10.47 17.54
N LYS A 233 -17.08 9.50 18.22
CA LYS A 233 -17.26 9.21 19.64
C LYS A 233 -16.39 10.12 20.55
N ARG A 234 -15.79 11.14 19.99
CA ARG A 234 -14.94 12.15 20.62
C ARG A 234 -15.53 13.54 20.52
#